data_5e6077895d8dbceb5d562f3539f171f2
#
_entry.id   5e6077895d8dbceb5d562f3539f171f2
#
_cell.length_a   1.000
_cell.length_b   1.000
_cell.length_c   1.000
_cell.angle_alpha   90.00
_cell.angle_beta   90.00
_cell.angle_gamma   90.00
#
_symmetry.space_group_name_H-M   'P 1'
#
loop_
_entity.id
_entity.type
_entity.pdbx_description
1 polymer ?
#
loop_
_entity_poly.entity_id
_entity_poly.type
_entity_poly.pdbx_seq_one_letter_code
_entity_poly.pdbx_strand_id
1 'polypeptide(L)'
;STRVAVFAVVLTVGICGLCATWLQLGWNLQQRKVASLRQQRWSLAIWCVPLLLVPPLFSRDVYSYFVQGKILGLGLDPFTVRPVEIGHWVEYGVDPLWANSPAPYGQFWLLLSQGVSAITGDDPYVAAILFRLIALVGLALLVWSIPTLARSTGASAERATWLAALNPFTILLFISAIHNDAL
;
A
#
# COMPACT_ATOMS: atom_id res chain seq x y z
N SER A 1 -17.80 14.12 15.89
CA SER A 1 -18.46 13.15 16.79
C SER A 1 -17.40 12.45 17.63
N THR A 2 -17.77 11.92 18.81
CA THR A 2 -16.87 11.19 19.72
C THR A 2 -16.16 10.03 19.03
N ARG A 3 -16.83 9.33 18.12
CA ARG A 3 -16.25 8.23 17.33
C ARG A 3 -15.07 8.67 16.47
N VAL A 4 -15.17 9.81 15.80
CA VAL A 4 -14.08 10.36 14.97
C VAL A 4 -12.87 10.74 15.84
N ALA A 5 -13.10 11.35 17.01
CA ALA A 5 -12.03 11.68 17.93
C ALA A 5 -11.31 10.42 18.46
N VAL A 6 -12.05 9.40 18.85
CA VAL A 6 -11.47 8.11 19.30
C VAL A 6 -10.65 7.46 18.18
N PHE A 7 -11.19 7.40 16.96
CA PHE A 7 -10.45 6.86 15.81
C PHE A 7 -9.16 7.63 15.54
N ALA A 8 -9.20 8.97 15.54
CA ALA A 8 -8.03 9.81 15.34
C ALA A 8 -6.95 9.56 16.41
N VAL A 9 -7.35 9.43 17.69
CA VAL A 9 -6.43 9.13 18.79
C VAL A 9 -5.79 7.76 18.59
N VAL A 10 -6.59 6.71 18.33
CA VAL A 10 -6.09 5.36 18.12
C VAL A 10 -5.11 5.30 16.95
N LEU A 11 -5.45 5.95 15.82
CA LEU A 11 -4.60 6.03 14.65
C LEU A 11 -3.28 6.74 14.97
N THR A 12 -3.34 7.89 15.65
CA THR A 12 -2.15 8.66 16.04
C THR A 12 -1.25 7.83 16.95
N VAL A 13 -1.81 7.17 17.96
CA VAL A 13 -1.05 6.30 18.88
C VAL A 13 -0.40 5.14 18.11
N GLY A 14 -1.13 4.54 17.17
CA GLY A 14 -0.59 3.47 16.32
C GLY A 14 0.58 3.92 15.46
N ILE A 15 0.48 5.09 14.82
CA ILE A 15 1.57 5.68 14.01
C ILE A 15 2.77 6.02 14.89
N CYS A 16 2.54 6.67 16.04
CA CYS A 16 3.61 6.98 16.98
C CYS A 16 4.31 5.72 17.48
N GLY A 17 3.56 4.65 17.79
CA GLY A 17 4.11 3.36 18.16
C GLY A 17 4.94 2.71 17.06
N LEU A 18 4.47 2.75 15.81
CA LEU A 18 5.21 2.28 14.64
C LEU A 18 6.53 3.05 14.47
N CYS A 19 6.49 4.38 14.54
CA CYS A 19 7.68 5.23 14.45
C CYS A 19 8.66 4.96 15.61
N ALA A 20 8.16 4.82 16.83
CA ALA A 20 8.99 4.55 18.01
C ALA A 20 9.70 3.20 17.91
N THR A 21 8.98 2.15 17.48
CA THR A 21 9.58 0.82 17.28
C THR A 21 10.58 0.79 16.13
N TRP A 22 10.32 1.53 15.05
CA TRP A 22 11.26 1.71 13.95
C TRP A 22 12.54 2.42 14.41
N LEU A 23 12.43 3.52 15.17
CA LEU A 23 13.58 4.23 15.73
C LEU A 23 14.37 3.35 16.70
N GLN A 24 13.69 2.56 17.54
CA GLN A 24 14.34 1.62 18.46
C GLN A 24 15.14 0.55 17.70
N LEU A 25 14.60 0.03 16.60
CA LEU A 25 15.35 -0.89 15.72
C LEU A 25 16.60 -0.22 15.14
N GLY A 26 16.49 1.00 14.64
CA GLY A 26 17.62 1.78 14.13
C GLY A 26 18.70 2.02 15.19
N TRP A 27 18.28 2.36 16.40
CA TRP A 27 19.19 2.50 17.55
C TRP A 27 19.93 1.21 17.87
N ASN A 28 19.23 0.07 17.89
CA ASN A 28 19.84 -1.25 18.12
C ASN A 28 20.85 -1.61 17.04
N LEU A 29 20.58 -1.27 15.77
CA LEU A 29 21.53 -1.45 14.66
C LEU A 29 22.81 -0.61 14.84
N GLN A 30 22.69 0.63 15.31
CA GLN A 30 23.84 1.50 15.58
C GLN A 30 24.71 0.96 16.73
N GLN A 31 24.06 0.43 17.77
CA GLN A 31 24.73 -0.15 18.94
C GLN A 31 25.34 -1.54 18.66
N ARG A 32 25.27 -2.05 17.44
CA ARG A 32 25.63 -3.44 17.07
C ARG A 32 24.89 -4.50 17.90
N LYS A 33 23.78 -4.13 18.54
CA LYS A 33 22.84 -5.07 19.16
C LYS A 33 22.00 -5.69 18.05
N VAL A 34 21.81 -6.98 18.13
CA VAL A 34 21.26 -7.80 17.04
C VAL A 34 19.90 -7.28 16.55
N ALA A 35 19.86 -6.76 15.32
CA ALA A 35 18.65 -6.62 14.53
C ALA A 35 18.91 -7.28 13.16
N SER A 36 19.00 -8.62 13.17
CA SER A 36 19.26 -9.41 11.97
C SER A 36 18.17 -9.19 10.91
N LEU A 37 18.48 -9.46 9.64
CA LEU A 37 17.50 -9.40 8.55
C LEU A 37 16.25 -10.27 8.85
N ARG A 38 16.45 -11.41 9.54
CA ARG A 38 15.33 -12.26 9.95
C ARG A 38 14.40 -11.54 10.94
N GLN A 39 14.96 -10.88 11.94
CA GLN A 39 14.14 -10.12 12.92
C GLN A 39 13.43 -8.96 12.25
N GLN A 40 14.11 -8.23 11.36
CA GLN A 40 13.49 -7.14 10.60
C GLN A 40 12.32 -7.63 9.76
N ARG A 41 12.45 -8.77 9.06
CA ARG A 41 11.37 -9.38 8.28
C ARG A 41 10.17 -9.76 9.13
N TRP A 42 10.40 -10.33 10.32
CA TRP A 42 9.32 -10.64 11.25
C TRP A 42 8.65 -9.38 11.81
N SER A 43 9.42 -8.35 12.17
CA SER A 43 8.87 -7.07 12.60
C SER A 43 7.96 -6.47 11.51
N LEU A 44 8.44 -6.45 10.26
CA LEU A 44 7.66 -5.96 9.14
C LEU A 44 6.36 -6.76 8.95
N ALA A 45 6.43 -8.08 8.96
CA ALA A 45 5.24 -8.93 8.84
C ALA A 45 4.22 -8.63 9.95
N ILE A 46 4.67 -8.53 11.21
CA ILE A 46 3.80 -8.21 12.35
C ILE A 46 3.16 -6.82 12.18
N TRP A 47 3.91 -5.82 11.71
CA TRP A 47 3.40 -4.47 11.49
C TRP A 47 2.39 -4.38 10.36
N CYS A 48 2.53 -5.23 9.33
CA CYS A 48 1.56 -5.28 8.22
C CYS A 48 0.24 -5.95 8.60
N VAL A 49 0.24 -6.96 9.50
CA VAL A 49 -0.96 -7.75 9.84
C VAL A 49 -2.19 -6.89 10.18
N PRO A 50 -2.14 -5.91 11.09
CA PRO A 50 -3.31 -5.12 11.43
C PRO A 50 -3.83 -4.26 10.27
N LEU A 51 -2.98 -3.98 9.26
CA LEU A 51 -3.35 -3.17 8.10
C LEU A 51 -4.04 -3.97 6.99
N LEU A 52 -4.01 -5.32 7.06
CA LEU A 52 -4.51 -6.16 5.97
C LEU A 52 -6.04 -6.09 5.81
N LEU A 53 -6.77 -5.95 6.91
CA LEU A 53 -8.24 -6.04 6.94
C LEU A 53 -8.94 -4.70 7.21
N VAL A 54 -8.20 -3.64 7.56
CA VAL A 54 -8.80 -2.32 7.76
C VAL A 54 -9.10 -1.66 6.40
N PRO A 55 -10.11 -0.80 6.32
CA PRO A 55 -10.30 0.04 5.14
C PRO A 55 -9.02 0.82 4.79
N PRO A 56 -8.81 1.20 3.51
CA PRO A 56 -7.67 2.03 3.13
C PRO A 56 -7.62 3.31 3.97
N LEU A 57 -6.44 3.59 4.56
CA LEU A 57 -6.19 4.80 5.35
C LEU A 57 -5.35 5.76 4.48
N PHE A 58 -5.55 7.06 4.67
CA PHE A 58 -4.79 8.15 4.04
C PHE A 58 -5.05 8.39 2.55
N SER A 59 -5.53 7.40 1.80
CA SER A 59 -5.87 7.56 0.38
C SER A 59 -7.08 6.71 0.02
N ARG A 60 -7.83 7.17 -0.99
CA ARG A 60 -8.91 6.44 -1.63
C ARG A 60 -8.57 6.02 -3.06
N ASP A 61 -7.32 6.13 -3.46
CA ASP A 61 -6.86 5.86 -4.83
C ASP A 61 -7.14 4.42 -5.27
N VAL A 62 -7.08 3.46 -4.34
CA VAL A 62 -7.42 2.06 -4.62
C VAL A 62 -8.81 1.88 -5.25
N TYR A 63 -9.76 2.71 -4.89
CA TYR A 63 -11.09 2.68 -5.47
C TYR A 63 -11.13 3.27 -6.90
N SER A 64 -10.24 4.22 -7.18
CA SER A 64 -10.02 4.69 -8.55
C SER A 64 -9.39 3.61 -9.42
N TYR A 65 -8.41 2.85 -8.90
CA TYR A 65 -7.85 1.68 -9.61
C TYR A 65 -8.92 0.65 -9.94
N PHE A 66 -9.79 0.35 -8.97
CA PHE A 66 -10.90 -0.58 -9.14
C PHE A 66 -11.83 -0.14 -10.28
N VAL A 67 -12.25 1.12 -10.28
CA VAL A 67 -13.15 1.67 -11.31
C VAL A 67 -12.46 1.74 -12.68
N GLN A 68 -11.19 2.10 -12.74
CA GLN A 68 -10.42 2.08 -13.99
C GLN A 68 -10.27 0.67 -14.57
N GLY A 69 -10.13 -0.34 -13.70
CA GLY A 69 -10.18 -1.75 -14.09
C GLY A 69 -11.54 -2.14 -14.69
N LYS A 70 -12.64 -1.64 -14.12
CA LYS A 70 -14.00 -1.84 -14.67
C LYS A 70 -14.17 -1.17 -16.04
N ILE A 71 -13.70 0.06 -16.20
CA ILE A 71 -13.72 0.78 -17.49
C ILE A 71 -13.04 -0.09 -18.56
N LEU A 72 -11.85 -0.59 -18.29
CA LEU A 72 -11.13 -1.47 -19.22
C LEU A 72 -11.88 -2.79 -19.46
N GLY A 73 -12.48 -3.36 -18.41
CA GLY A 73 -13.31 -4.58 -18.51
C GLY A 73 -14.57 -4.43 -19.36
N LEU A 74 -15.11 -3.22 -19.47
CA LEU A 74 -16.21 -2.88 -20.38
C LEU A 74 -15.75 -2.66 -21.83
N GLY A 75 -14.47 -2.80 -22.13
CA GLY A 75 -13.90 -2.53 -23.46
C GLY A 75 -13.74 -1.04 -23.75
N LEU A 76 -13.82 -0.18 -22.73
CA LEU A 76 -13.64 1.26 -22.85
C LEU A 76 -12.18 1.63 -22.55
N ASP A 77 -11.74 2.78 -23.07
CA ASP A 77 -10.38 3.26 -22.88
C ASP A 77 -10.27 4.10 -21.58
N PRO A 78 -9.60 3.60 -20.52
CA PRO A 78 -9.49 4.33 -19.26
C PRO A 78 -8.61 5.59 -19.35
N PHE A 79 -7.88 5.79 -20.44
CA PHE A 79 -7.12 7.04 -20.68
C PHE A 79 -8.02 8.18 -21.20
N THR A 80 -9.23 7.88 -21.63
CA THR A 80 -10.19 8.86 -22.15
C THR A 80 -11.48 8.88 -21.36
N VAL A 81 -11.98 7.74 -20.92
CA VAL A 81 -13.21 7.59 -20.15
C VAL A 81 -12.93 7.84 -18.66
N ARG A 82 -13.76 8.64 -18.04
CA ARG A 82 -13.64 9.05 -16.63
C ARG A 82 -14.53 8.18 -15.73
N PRO A 83 -14.19 7.98 -14.45
CA PRO A 83 -15.01 7.24 -13.50
C PRO A 83 -16.47 7.71 -13.45
N VAL A 84 -16.72 9.01 -13.54
CA VAL A 84 -18.07 9.58 -13.50
C VAL A 84 -18.98 9.11 -14.65
N GLU A 85 -18.40 8.69 -15.77
CA GLU A 85 -19.14 8.32 -16.99
C GLU A 85 -19.72 6.89 -16.95
N ILE A 86 -19.19 6.02 -16.07
CA ILE A 86 -19.66 4.63 -15.97
C ILE A 86 -20.70 4.39 -14.86
N GLY A 87 -21.09 5.43 -14.13
CA GLY A 87 -22.03 5.31 -13.00
C GLY A 87 -21.41 4.64 -11.76
N HIS A 88 -22.19 4.58 -10.68
CA HIS A 88 -21.84 3.90 -9.41
C HIS A 88 -20.48 4.23 -8.78
N TRP A 89 -19.74 5.19 -9.32
CA TRP A 89 -18.40 5.55 -8.83
C TRP A 89 -18.39 6.00 -7.37
N VAL A 90 -19.49 6.63 -6.89
CA VAL A 90 -19.65 7.03 -5.49
C VAL A 90 -19.78 5.80 -4.59
N GLU A 91 -20.59 4.82 -5.00
CA GLU A 91 -20.83 3.57 -4.28
C GLU A 91 -19.56 2.71 -4.23
N TYR A 92 -18.77 2.74 -5.29
CA TYR A 92 -17.44 2.11 -5.34
C TYR A 92 -16.39 2.83 -4.50
N GLY A 93 -16.69 4.02 -3.96
CA GLY A 93 -15.82 4.71 -3.04
C GLY A 93 -14.78 5.62 -3.67
N VAL A 94 -14.85 5.89 -4.98
CA VAL A 94 -13.93 6.82 -5.67
C VAL A 94 -13.97 8.20 -5.01
N ASP A 95 -12.80 8.80 -4.83
CA ASP A 95 -12.73 10.17 -4.33
C ASP A 95 -13.27 11.14 -5.38
N PRO A 96 -14.15 12.10 -5.00
CA PRO A 96 -14.66 13.12 -5.93
C PRO A 96 -13.56 13.87 -6.70
N LEU A 97 -12.36 13.99 -6.11
CA LEU A 97 -11.21 14.61 -6.76
C LEU A 97 -10.83 13.87 -8.06
N TRP A 98 -10.95 12.54 -8.07
CA TRP A 98 -10.56 11.67 -9.19
C TRP A 98 -11.72 11.28 -10.10
N ALA A 99 -12.97 11.61 -9.73
CA ALA A 99 -14.16 11.21 -10.50
C ALA A 99 -14.15 11.73 -11.94
N ASN A 100 -13.53 12.90 -12.15
CA ASN A 100 -13.44 13.56 -13.46
C ASN A 100 -12.08 13.41 -14.15
N SER A 101 -11.20 12.55 -13.62
CA SER A 101 -9.86 12.35 -14.15
C SER A 101 -9.75 10.99 -14.85
N PRO A 102 -9.28 10.93 -16.12
CA PRO A 102 -8.89 9.67 -16.75
C PRO A 102 -7.73 9.02 -15.98
N ALA A 103 -7.44 7.76 -16.30
CA ALA A 103 -6.36 7.02 -15.65
C ALA A 103 -4.99 7.63 -15.94
N PRO A 104 -4.19 7.98 -14.91
CA PRO A 104 -2.82 8.45 -15.10
C PRO A 104 -1.79 7.31 -15.09
N TYR A 105 -2.22 6.05 -14.98
CA TYR A 105 -1.38 4.89 -14.71
C TYR A 105 -0.99 4.16 -15.99
N GLY A 106 0.17 3.44 -15.93
CA GLY A 106 0.63 2.63 -17.04
C GLY A 106 -0.27 1.42 -17.33
N GLN A 107 -0.18 0.90 -18.56
CA GLN A 107 -1.03 -0.21 -19.04
C GLN A 107 -0.94 -1.46 -18.18
N PHE A 108 0.24 -1.79 -17.65
CA PHE A 108 0.41 -2.97 -16.78
C PHE A 108 -0.46 -2.87 -15.52
N TRP A 109 -0.48 -1.69 -14.88
CA TRP A 109 -1.33 -1.46 -13.71
C TRP A 109 -2.82 -1.56 -14.06
N LEU A 110 -3.22 -1.03 -15.20
CA LEU A 110 -4.61 -1.10 -15.66
C LEU A 110 -5.06 -2.55 -15.94
N LEU A 111 -4.19 -3.39 -16.50
CA LEU A 111 -4.46 -4.83 -16.68
C LEU A 111 -4.59 -5.56 -15.33
N LEU A 112 -3.75 -5.26 -14.36
CA LEU A 112 -3.90 -5.78 -13.00
C LEU A 112 -5.23 -5.33 -12.39
N SER A 113 -5.58 -4.06 -12.56
CA SER A 113 -6.83 -3.48 -12.07
C SER A 113 -8.06 -4.13 -12.73
N GLN A 114 -7.98 -4.43 -14.02
CA GLN A 114 -9.02 -5.20 -14.74
C GLN A 114 -9.16 -6.60 -14.15
N GLY A 115 -8.04 -7.30 -13.93
CA GLY A 115 -8.06 -8.63 -13.32
C GLY A 115 -8.68 -8.62 -11.93
N VAL A 116 -8.33 -7.65 -11.10
CA VAL A 116 -8.91 -7.47 -9.77
C VAL A 116 -10.42 -7.22 -9.88
N SER A 117 -10.86 -6.28 -10.71
CA SER A 117 -12.30 -5.95 -10.84
C SER A 117 -13.12 -7.11 -11.43
N ALA A 118 -12.52 -7.91 -12.33
CA ALA A 118 -13.17 -9.11 -12.88
C ALA A 118 -13.38 -10.20 -11.81
N ILE A 119 -12.44 -10.36 -10.88
CA ILE A 119 -12.52 -11.35 -9.80
C ILE A 119 -13.52 -10.90 -8.71
N THR A 120 -13.53 -9.61 -8.38
CA THR A 120 -14.29 -9.09 -7.24
C THR A 120 -15.70 -8.60 -7.59
N GLY A 121 -16.03 -8.54 -8.87
CA GLY A 121 -17.33 -8.05 -9.33
C GLY A 121 -17.55 -6.60 -8.90
N ASP A 122 -18.60 -6.35 -8.10
CA ASP A 122 -19.00 -5.01 -7.64
C ASP A 122 -18.60 -4.73 -6.19
N ASP A 123 -17.68 -5.52 -5.60
CA ASP A 123 -17.26 -5.35 -4.22
C ASP A 123 -15.93 -4.58 -4.11
N PRO A 124 -15.95 -3.26 -3.83
CA PRO A 124 -14.74 -2.45 -3.70
C PRO A 124 -13.89 -2.80 -2.48
N TYR A 125 -14.48 -3.38 -1.43
CA TYR A 125 -13.73 -3.79 -0.24
C TYR A 125 -12.87 -5.03 -0.53
N VAL A 126 -13.44 -6.02 -1.19
CA VAL A 126 -12.68 -7.22 -1.62
C VAL A 126 -11.61 -6.81 -2.65
N ALA A 127 -11.92 -5.87 -3.55
CA ALA A 127 -10.92 -5.31 -4.47
C ALA A 127 -9.75 -4.66 -3.72
N ALA A 128 -10.02 -3.86 -2.70
CA ALA A 128 -8.98 -3.26 -1.87
C ALA A 128 -8.09 -4.30 -1.18
N ILE A 129 -8.65 -5.43 -0.73
CA ILE A 129 -7.88 -6.56 -0.18
C ILE A 129 -6.97 -7.16 -1.25
N LEU A 130 -7.47 -7.41 -2.47
CA LEU A 130 -6.64 -7.96 -3.55
C LEU A 130 -5.53 -7.01 -3.97
N PHE A 131 -5.80 -5.71 -4.11
CA PHE A 131 -4.75 -4.72 -4.38
C PHE A 131 -3.70 -4.68 -3.27
N ARG A 132 -4.11 -4.87 -2.02
CA ARG A 132 -3.19 -4.95 -0.88
C ARG A 132 -2.30 -6.20 -0.94
N LEU A 133 -2.83 -7.34 -1.38
CA LEU A 133 -2.03 -8.54 -1.62
C LEU A 133 -1.00 -8.32 -2.73
N ILE A 134 -1.37 -7.60 -3.79
CA ILE A 134 -0.44 -7.19 -4.86
C ILE A 134 0.67 -6.29 -4.28
N ALA A 135 0.32 -5.28 -3.48
CA ALA A 135 1.29 -4.41 -2.81
C ALA A 135 2.23 -5.17 -1.86
N LEU A 136 1.71 -6.22 -1.18
CA LEU A 136 2.55 -7.11 -0.35
C LEU A 136 3.59 -7.88 -1.19
N VAL A 137 3.25 -8.29 -2.42
CA VAL A 137 4.23 -8.90 -3.33
C VAL A 137 5.34 -7.91 -3.66
N GLY A 138 5.01 -6.66 -4.00
CA GLY A 138 5.99 -5.60 -4.22
C GLY A 138 6.88 -5.36 -2.99
N LEU A 139 6.29 -5.26 -1.80
CA LEU A 139 7.04 -5.12 -0.56
C LEU A 139 7.95 -6.33 -0.28
N ALA A 140 7.50 -7.55 -0.56
CA ALA A 140 8.31 -8.75 -0.42
C ALA A 140 9.52 -8.75 -1.37
N LEU A 141 9.32 -8.34 -2.64
CA LEU A 141 10.40 -8.17 -3.61
C LEU A 141 11.41 -7.11 -3.16
N LEU A 142 10.92 -6.00 -2.62
CA LEU A 142 11.78 -4.95 -2.04
C LEU A 142 12.64 -5.51 -0.89
N VAL A 143 12.03 -6.21 0.06
CA VAL A 143 12.71 -6.84 1.20
C VAL A 143 13.73 -7.90 0.77
N TRP A 144 13.48 -8.57 -0.33
CA TRP A 144 14.37 -9.58 -0.87
C TRP A 144 15.55 -8.97 -1.62
N SER A 145 15.33 -7.92 -2.41
CA SER A 145 16.36 -7.31 -3.28
C SER A 145 17.30 -6.37 -2.53
N ILE A 146 16.80 -5.57 -1.57
CA ILE A 146 17.59 -4.57 -0.85
C ILE A 146 18.89 -5.14 -0.23
N PRO A 147 18.89 -6.29 0.48
CA PRO A 147 20.11 -6.82 1.08
C PRO A 147 21.22 -7.13 0.06
N THR A 148 20.83 -7.65 -1.10
CA THR A 148 21.76 -7.98 -2.18
C THR A 148 22.34 -6.71 -2.81
N LEU A 149 21.47 -5.74 -3.10
CA LEU A 149 21.90 -4.46 -3.65
C LEU A 149 22.80 -3.68 -2.67
N ALA A 150 22.46 -3.66 -1.38
CA ALA A 150 23.28 -3.00 -0.37
C ALA A 150 24.69 -3.61 -0.29
N ARG A 151 24.80 -4.95 -0.30
CA ARG A 151 26.09 -5.64 -0.27
C ARG A 151 26.93 -5.36 -1.52
N SER A 152 26.31 -5.27 -2.71
CA SER A 152 27.03 -4.98 -3.95
C SER A 152 27.65 -3.58 -3.98
N THR A 153 27.12 -2.65 -3.18
CA THR A 153 27.64 -1.28 -3.03
C THR A 153 28.49 -1.08 -1.78
N GLY A 154 28.78 -2.15 -1.02
CA GLY A 154 29.53 -2.08 0.23
C GLY A 154 28.76 -1.53 1.43
N ALA A 155 27.43 -1.36 1.29
CA ALA A 155 26.56 -0.88 2.36
C ALA A 155 26.08 -2.01 3.28
N SER A 156 25.67 -1.67 4.52
CA SER A 156 25.07 -2.65 5.42
C SER A 156 23.67 -3.04 4.95
N ALA A 157 23.48 -4.33 4.69
CA ALA A 157 22.19 -4.91 4.31
C ALA A 157 21.11 -4.63 5.36
N GLU A 158 21.44 -4.73 6.64
CA GLU A 158 20.52 -4.52 7.75
C GLU A 158 20.07 -3.05 7.83
N ARG A 159 21.02 -2.11 7.68
CA ARG A 159 20.68 -0.67 7.67
C ARG A 159 19.85 -0.29 6.46
N ALA A 160 20.19 -0.80 5.28
CA ALA A 160 19.45 -0.53 4.06
C ALA A 160 18.01 -1.07 4.16
N THR A 161 17.83 -2.30 4.67
CA THR A 161 16.51 -2.90 4.87
C THR A 161 15.68 -2.13 5.89
N TRP A 162 16.28 -1.75 7.03
CA TRP A 162 15.64 -0.93 8.04
C TRP A 162 15.16 0.41 7.48
N LEU A 163 16.04 1.09 6.73
CA LEU A 163 15.77 2.43 6.23
C LEU A 163 14.70 2.45 5.12
N ALA A 164 14.71 1.47 4.22
CA ALA A 164 13.83 1.45 3.06
C ALA A 164 12.56 0.62 3.30
N ALA A 165 12.69 -0.66 3.63
CA ALA A 165 11.55 -1.57 3.71
C ALA A 165 10.75 -1.43 5.01
N LEU A 166 11.43 -1.19 6.15
CA LEU A 166 10.78 -1.02 7.45
C LEU A 166 10.40 0.43 7.74
N ASN A 167 10.70 1.35 6.85
CA ASN A 167 10.31 2.75 7.02
C ASN A 167 8.78 2.85 7.21
N PRO A 168 8.30 3.55 8.25
CA PRO A 168 6.87 3.78 8.45
C PRO A 168 6.14 4.29 7.21
N PHE A 169 6.77 5.18 6.42
CA PHE A 169 6.20 5.66 5.16
C PHE A 169 5.97 4.53 4.16
N THR A 170 6.92 3.63 3.98
CA THR A 170 6.79 2.48 3.07
C THR A 170 5.58 1.62 3.46
N ILE A 171 5.42 1.33 4.76
CA ILE A 171 4.31 0.51 5.26
C ILE A 171 2.97 1.25 5.10
N LEU A 172 2.93 2.52 5.47
CA LEU A 172 1.69 3.32 5.43
C LEU A 172 1.25 3.60 3.99
N LEU A 173 2.18 3.91 3.08
CA LEU A 173 1.84 4.19 1.69
C LEU A 173 1.50 2.91 0.91
N PHE A 174 2.30 1.85 1.05
CA PHE A 174 2.10 0.65 0.24
C PHE A 174 0.99 -0.25 0.79
N ILE A 175 0.94 -0.47 2.10
CA ILE A 175 0.01 -1.45 2.69
C ILE A 175 -1.27 -0.77 3.18
N SER A 176 -1.17 0.39 3.82
CA SER A 176 -2.34 1.08 4.37
C SER A 176 -3.08 1.89 3.31
N ALA A 177 -2.39 2.73 2.56
CA ALA A 177 -2.96 3.55 1.49
C ALA A 177 -3.10 2.80 0.15
N ILE A 178 -2.38 1.69 -0.03
CA ILE A 178 -2.43 0.81 -1.21
C ILE A 178 -2.05 1.60 -2.49
N HIS A 179 -0.96 2.39 -2.42
CA HIS A 179 -0.46 3.08 -3.60
C HIS A 179 0.19 2.11 -4.60
N ASN A 180 -0.02 2.36 -5.88
CA ASN A 180 0.50 1.54 -6.98
C ASN A 180 2.04 1.60 -7.12
N ASP A 181 2.69 2.59 -6.52
CA ASP A 181 4.15 2.72 -6.47
C ASP A 181 4.85 1.56 -5.74
N ALA A 182 4.09 0.66 -5.11
CA ALA A 182 4.60 -0.57 -4.49
C ALA A 182 5.10 -1.60 -5.52
N LEU A 183 4.77 -1.46 -6.79
CA LEU A 183 5.14 -2.33 -7.92
C LEU A 183 5.98 -1.56 -8.93
#